data_a33d4046bad9a98d140321b33bab37fc
#
_entry.id   a33d4046bad9a98d140321b33bab37fc
#
_cell.length_a   1.000
_cell.length_b   1.000
_cell.length_c   1.000
_cell.angle_alpha   90.00
_cell.angle_beta   90.00
_cell.angle_gamma   90.00
#
_symmetry.space_group_name_H-M   'P 1'
#
loop_
_entity.id
_entity.type
_entity.pdbx_description
1 polymer ?
#
loop_
_entity_poly.entity_id
_entity_poly.type
_entity_poly.pdbx_seq_one_letter_code
_entity_poly.pdbx_strand_id
1 'polypeptide(L)'
;MQTSSFISSSMPLSITNRSGSLNEMEFVNLFTQKPKYDCLLFDLDDTLYPLSSGLAEACRQNFKDYMEEMLCIDPRKSDNLCTLLYKNYGTTLAGLKAIGYDFDYDELHSFVHGRLPYVNLKPDPVLRKMLMSLPYRKLIFTNADKVHALKTLNILGLEDCFEGIICFETLNPIHRSSVSVDEDDIEFLGLTRTTKPTSSNSASSSQIFDIIDHLAQTNPSGILPKSPIVCKPSENAIQLALKIANLDPHRTLFFEDSVRNIQAGKRVGLDTVLIGTSQKVQGADYALESIHNLPEAIPDLWEADLKSEVVYTGKLAVETTVTA
;
A
#
# COMPACT_ATOMS: atom_id res chain seq x y z
N MET A 1 -44.86 -10.93 -67.65
CA MET A 1 -46.33 -10.98 -67.36
C MET A 1 -46.47 -11.30 -65.86
N GLN A 2 -47.37 -10.52 -65.22
CA GLN A 2 -47.90 -10.59 -63.88
C GLN A 2 -46.97 -10.19 -62.80
N THR A 3 -46.94 -9.01 -62.29
CA THR A 3 -47.85 -8.09 -61.56
C THR A 3 -48.33 -8.58 -60.20
N SER A 4 -48.00 -7.73 -59.25
CA SER A 4 -48.74 -7.32 -58.05
C SER A 4 -48.64 -8.28 -56.87
N SER A 5 -48.63 -7.87 -55.63
CA SER A 5 -49.21 -6.66 -55.03
C SER A 5 -48.64 -6.49 -53.61
N PHE A 6 -48.41 -5.25 -53.25
CA PHE A 6 -48.16 -4.81 -51.85
C PHE A 6 -49.42 -4.98 -51.01
N ILE A 7 -49.30 -5.56 -49.81
CA ILE A 7 -50.28 -5.31 -48.74
C ILE A 7 -49.52 -4.73 -47.57
N SER A 8 -49.76 -3.45 -47.36
CA SER A 8 -49.41 -2.67 -46.17
C SER A 8 -50.36 -3.13 -45.04
N SER A 9 -49.81 -3.60 -43.93
CA SER A 9 -50.52 -3.78 -42.70
C SER A 9 -49.86 -2.92 -41.63
N SER A 10 -50.42 -1.77 -41.40
CA SER A 10 -50.15 -0.89 -40.27
C SER A 10 -50.75 -1.43 -38.99
N MET A 11 -49.90 -1.79 -38.03
CA MET A 11 -50.33 -1.98 -36.64
C MET A 11 -50.00 -0.73 -35.83
N PRO A 12 -50.87 -0.29 -34.95
CA PRO A 12 -50.64 0.87 -34.09
C PRO A 12 -49.76 0.51 -32.94
N LEU A 13 -48.67 1.24 -32.76
CA LEU A 13 -47.86 1.23 -31.54
C LEU A 13 -48.69 1.85 -30.39
N SER A 14 -49.23 1.04 -29.52
CA SER A 14 -49.72 1.46 -28.22
C SER A 14 -48.57 1.75 -27.29
N ILE A 15 -48.18 3.00 -27.18
CA ILE A 15 -47.30 3.48 -26.12
C ILE A 15 -48.10 3.49 -24.81
N THR A 16 -47.99 2.46 -24.00
CA THR A 16 -48.42 2.51 -22.61
C THR A 16 -47.38 3.27 -21.80
N ASN A 17 -47.66 4.55 -21.55
CA ASN A 17 -46.99 5.33 -20.52
C ASN A 17 -47.27 4.68 -19.16
N ARG A 18 -46.33 3.85 -18.67
CA ARG A 18 -46.22 3.59 -17.24
C ARG A 18 -45.40 4.70 -16.62
N SER A 19 -46.08 5.79 -16.23
CA SER A 19 -45.56 6.75 -15.28
C SER A 19 -45.61 6.10 -13.89
N GLY A 20 -44.65 5.25 -13.59
CA GLY A 20 -44.33 4.90 -12.22
C GLY A 20 -43.48 6.04 -11.66
N SER A 21 -44.12 6.93 -10.86
CA SER A 21 -43.37 7.86 -10.02
C SER A 21 -42.54 7.03 -9.05
N LEU A 22 -41.20 6.97 -9.26
CA LEU A 22 -40.30 6.52 -8.22
C LEU A 22 -40.51 7.40 -7.01
N ASN A 23 -40.76 6.80 -5.85
CA ASN A 23 -40.93 7.57 -4.60
C ASN A 23 -39.67 8.39 -4.37
N GLU A 24 -39.84 9.65 -3.90
CA GLU A 24 -38.70 10.53 -3.57
C GLU A 24 -37.64 9.82 -2.68
N MET A 25 -38.08 8.90 -1.84
CA MET A 25 -37.21 8.09 -0.98
C MET A 25 -36.39 7.08 -1.73
N GLU A 26 -36.89 6.50 -2.84
CA GLU A 26 -36.12 5.60 -3.72
C GLU A 26 -35.12 6.39 -4.58
N PHE A 27 -35.50 7.59 -4.99
CA PHE A 27 -34.63 8.51 -5.72
C PHE A 27 -33.46 9.00 -4.83
N VAL A 28 -33.73 9.35 -3.56
CA VAL A 28 -32.71 9.76 -2.58
C VAL A 28 -31.77 8.59 -2.25
N ASN A 29 -32.26 7.35 -2.14
CA ASN A 29 -31.44 6.18 -1.88
C ASN A 29 -30.52 5.79 -3.06
N LEU A 30 -30.91 6.08 -4.30
CA LEU A 30 -30.05 5.86 -5.47
C LEU A 30 -28.85 6.82 -5.52
N PHE A 31 -28.95 7.99 -4.87
CA PHE A 31 -27.92 9.05 -4.90
C PHE A 31 -27.05 9.13 -3.63
N THR A 32 -27.34 8.32 -2.59
CA THR A 32 -26.62 8.35 -1.30
C THR A 32 -25.80 7.11 -0.99
N GLN A 33 -25.47 6.29 -1.99
CA GLN A 33 -24.52 5.21 -1.72
C GLN A 33 -23.15 5.81 -1.39
N LYS A 34 -22.73 5.68 -0.13
CA LYS A 34 -21.38 6.04 0.28
C LYS A 34 -20.37 5.28 -0.58
N PRO A 35 -19.25 5.89 -0.96
CA PRO A 35 -18.17 5.20 -1.64
C PRO A 35 -17.81 3.91 -0.91
N LYS A 36 -17.47 2.87 -1.66
CA LYS A 36 -17.08 1.57 -1.08
C LYS A 36 -15.88 1.70 -0.15
N TYR A 37 -14.92 2.56 -0.52
CA TYR A 37 -13.70 2.80 0.22
C TYR A 37 -13.65 4.21 0.80
N ASP A 38 -12.93 4.37 1.92
CA ASP A 38 -12.59 5.66 2.50
C ASP A 38 -11.12 6.00 2.23
N CYS A 39 -10.28 4.98 2.01
CA CYS A 39 -8.85 5.14 1.78
C CYS A 39 -8.31 4.12 0.76
N LEU A 40 -7.35 4.58 -0.01
CA LEU A 40 -6.49 3.77 -0.86
C LEU A 40 -5.10 3.74 -0.22
N LEU A 41 -4.63 2.56 0.16
CA LEU A 41 -3.35 2.33 0.83
C LEU A 41 -2.38 1.70 -0.17
N PHE A 42 -1.25 2.34 -0.43
CA PHE A 42 -0.31 1.91 -1.46
C PHE A 42 1.02 1.49 -0.84
N ASP A 43 1.50 0.32 -1.21
CA ASP A 43 2.92 0.07 -1.14
C ASP A 43 3.67 0.97 -2.15
N LEU A 44 4.98 1.09 -1.99
CA LEU A 44 5.82 1.98 -2.78
C LEU A 44 6.61 1.22 -3.83
N ASP A 45 7.52 0.35 -3.36
CA ASP A 45 8.54 -0.29 -4.16
C ASP A 45 7.92 -1.42 -5.01
N ASP A 46 8.24 -1.44 -6.32
CA ASP A 46 7.68 -2.38 -7.29
C ASP A 46 6.14 -2.32 -7.44
N THR A 47 5.47 -1.39 -6.72
CA THR A 47 4.04 -1.11 -6.78
C THR A 47 3.74 0.18 -7.57
N LEU A 48 4.35 1.33 -7.21
CA LEU A 48 4.18 2.61 -7.92
C LEU A 48 5.12 2.77 -9.11
N TYR A 49 6.13 1.95 -9.20
CA TYR A 49 7.04 1.82 -10.33
C TYR A 49 7.38 0.34 -10.54
N PRO A 50 7.75 -0.08 -11.75
CA PRO A 50 7.87 -1.50 -12.06
C PRO A 50 9.16 -2.12 -11.49
N LEU A 51 9.13 -3.42 -11.17
CA LEU A 51 10.28 -4.25 -10.80
C LEU A 51 11.45 -4.14 -11.80
N SER A 52 11.14 -3.90 -13.09
CA SER A 52 12.13 -3.69 -14.15
C SER A 52 12.99 -2.44 -13.99
N SER A 53 12.71 -1.57 -13.02
CA SER A 53 13.58 -0.45 -12.62
C SER A 53 14.94 -0.94 -12.11
N GLY A 54 15.00 -2.17 -11.58
CA GLY A 54 16.20 -2.78 -11.02
C GLY A 54 16.54 -2.34 -9.61
N LEU A 55 15.68 -1.53 -8.95
CA LEU A 55 15.91 -1.07 -7.57
C LEU A 55 15.86 -2.24 -6.59
N ALA A 56 14.93 -3.18 -6.74
CA ALA A 56 14.81 -4.35 -5.87
C ALA A 56 16.05 -5.23 -5.90
N GLU A 57 16.59 -5.51 -7.10
CA GLU A 57 17.82 -6.31 -7.24
C GLU A 57 19.04 -5.57 -6.65
N ALA A 58 19.16 -4.26 -6.89
CA ALA A 58 20.20 -3.45 -6.28
C ALA A 58 20.08 -3.40 -4.75
N CYS A 59 18.86 -3.29 -4.22
CA CYS A 59 18.60 -3.32 -2.78
C CYS A 59 19.07 -4.66 -2.18
N ARG A 60 18.73 -5.79 -2.82
CA ARG A 60 19.17 -7.11 -2.41
C ARG A 60 20.70 -7.24 -2.42
N GLN A 61 21.35 -6.72 -3.47
CA GLN A 61 22.82 -6.74 -3.53
C GLN A 61 23.42 -5.85 -2.43
N ASN A 62 22.90 -4.65 -2.20
CA ASN A 62 23.38 -3.77 -1.15
C ASN A 62 23.22 -4.38 0.27
N PHE A 63 22.15 -5.14 0.52
CA PHE A 63 22.03 -5.91 1.76
C PHE A 63 23.13 -6.96 1.90
N LYS A 64 23.48 -7.67 0.84
CA LYS A 64 24.57 -8.63 0.85
C LYS A 64 25.90 -7.96 1.13
N ASP A 65 26.17 -6.85 0.42
CA ASP A 65 27.39 -6.06 0.63
C ASP A 65 27.48 -5.55 2.08
N TYR A 66 26.37 -5.07 2.66
CA TYR A 66 26.32 -4.66 4.06
C TYR A 66 26.62 -5.83 5.01
N MET A 67 26.04 -6.98 4.77
CA MET A 67 26.30 -8.18 5.57
C MET A 67 27.77 -8.62 5.52
N GLU A 68 28.39 -8.49 4.37
CA GLU A 68 29.81 -8.86 4.17
C GLU A 68 30.76 -7.79 4.71
N GLU A 69 30.57 -6.52 4.36
CA GLU A 69 31.46 -5.41 4.69
C GLU A 69 31.34 -4.96 6.14
N MET A 70 30.09 -4.85 6.64
CA MET A 70 29.82 -4.24 7.95
C MET A 70 29.60 -5.27 9.05
N LEU A 71 28.97 -6.41 8.74
CA LEU A 71 28.69 -7.47 9.71
C LEU A 71 29.68 -8.63 9.65
N CYS A 72 30.69 -8.57 8.76
CA CYS A 72 31.70 -9.60 8.57
C CYS A 72 31.14 -11.02 8.34
N ILE A 73 29.99 -11.11 7.65
CA ILE A 73 29.38 -12.38 7.28
C ILE A 73 30.15 -13.00 6.09
N ASP A 74 30.38 -14.31 6.15
CA ASP A 74 31.07 -15.04 5.07
C ASP A 74 30.33 -14.84 3.72
N PRO A 75 30.98 -14.32 2.66
CA PRO A 75 30.38 -14.12 1.34
C PRO A 75 29.72 -15.37 0.75
N ARG A 76 30.22 -16.57 1.11
CA ARG A 76 29.61 -17.83 0.67
C ARG A 76 28.24 -18.11 1.27
N LYS A 77 27.92 -17.45 2.41
CA LYS A 77 26.65 -17.58 3.13
C LYS A 77 25.69 -16.40 2.88
N SER A 78 26.21 -15.24 2.47
CA SER A 78 25.46 -13.97 2.43
C SER A 78 24.22 -14.05 1.55
N ASP A 79 24.30 -14.65 0.37
CA ASP A 79 23.18 -14.76 -0.56
C ASP A 79 22.04 -15.65 -0.02
N ASN A 80 22.42 -16.84 0.48
CA ASN A 80 21.45 -17.75 1.09
C ASN A 80 20.84 -17.14 2.34
N LEU A 81 21.66 -16.53 3.20
CA LEU A 81 21.19 -15.89 4.42
C LEU A 81 20.25 -14.73 4.12
N CYS A 82 20.58 -13.83 3.19
CA CYS A 82 19.70 -12.74 2.76
C CYS A 82 18.33 -13.28 2.33
N THR A 83 18.32 -14.32 1.50
CA THR A 83 17.10 -14.96 1.01
C THR A 83 16.26 -15.56 2.15
N LEU A 84 16.89 -16.29 3.07
CA LEU A 84 16.21 -16.93 4.22
C LEU A 84 15.64 -15.89 5.17
N LEU A 85 16.39 -14.83 5.47
CA LEU A 85 15.94 -13.76 6.36
C LEU A 85 14.74 -13.02 5.77
N TYR A 86 14.81 -12.60 4.51
CA TYR A 86 13.70 -11.98 3.80
C TYR A 86 12.45 -12.87 3.79
N LYS A 87 12.64 -14.17 3.48
CA LYS A 87 11.52 -15.12 3.39
C LYS A 87 10.82 -15.35 4.73
N ASN A 88 11.58 -15.41 5.83
CA ASN A 88 11.01 -15.78 7.14
C ASN A 88 10.57 -14.57 7.97
N TYR A 89 11.14 -13.37 7.75
CA TYR A 89 10.89 -12.21 8.58
C TYR A 89 10.28 -11.00 7.86
N GLY A 90 10.08 -11.09 6.55
CA GLY A 90 9.50 -10.00 5.76
C GLY A 90 10.55 -9.06 5.16
N THR A 91 11.58 -8.71 5.91
CA THR A 91 12.76 -7.96 5.42
C THR A 91 14.04 -8.61 5.92
N THR A 92 15.14 -8.41 5.18
CA THR A 92 16.48 -8.87 5.61
C THR A 92 16.89 -8.22 6.92
N LEU A 93 16.60 -6.91 7.09
CA LEU A 93 16.84 -6.16 8.32
C LEU A 93 16.15 -6.82 9.53
N ALA A 94 14.86 -7.11 9.41
CA ALA A 94 14.08 -7.75 10.47
C ALA A 94 14.64 -9.12 10.86
N GLY A 95 15.13 -9.87 9.87
CA GLY A 95 15.76 -11.15 10.07
C GLY A 95 17.12 -11.03 10.76
N LEU A 96 17.97 -10.11 10.35
CA LEU A 96 19.29 -9.88 10.99
C LEU A 96 19.13 -9.54 12.49
N LYS A 97 18.17 -8.66 12.82
CA LYS A 97 17.86 -8.37 14.23
C LYS A 97 17.32 -9.59 14.97
N ALA A 98 16.46 -10.39 14.33
CA ALA A 98 15.91 -11.60 14.94
C ALA A 98 16.99 -12.62 15.32
N ILE A 99 17.98 -12.82 14.46
CA ILE A 99 19.04 -13.79 14.69
C ILE A 99 20.19 -13.26 15.56
N GLY A 100 20.12 -11.99 15.99
CA GLY A 100 20.99 -11.45 17.04
C GLY A 100 22.11 -10.52 16.56
N TYR A 101 22.10 -10.09 15.29
CA TYR A 101 23.01 -9.03 14.84
C TYR A 101 22.59 -7.68 15.43
N ASP A 102 23.58 -6.92 15.88
CA ASP A 102 23.39 -5.55 16.34
C ASP A 102 24.01 -4.56 15.35
N PHE A 103 23.23 -3.54 14.97
CA PHE A 103 23.62 -2.51 14.03
C PHE A 103 22.69 -1.30 14.16
N ASP A 104 23.15 -0.16 13.71
CA ASP A 104 22.37 1.07 13.63
C ASP A 104 21.43 1.02 12.40
N TYR A 105 20.17 1.40 12.58
CA TYR A 105 19.17 1.35 11.49
C TYR A 105 19.41 2.42 10.44
N ASP A 106 19.80 3.63 10.86
CA ASP A 106 20.06 4.75 9.96
C ASP A 106 21.30 4.46 9.10
N GLU A 107 22.35 3.86 9.71
CA GLU A 107 23.53 3.40 8.99
C GLU A 107 23.17 2.33 7.94
N LEU A 108 22.41 1.31 8.32
CA LEU A 108 22.00 0.24 7.40
C LEU A 108 21.15 0.81 6.24
N HIS A 109 20.14 1.64 6.55
CA HIS A 109 19.30 2.23 5.51
C HIS A 109 20.10 3.15 4.57
N SER A 110 21.01 3.95 5.12
CA SER A 110 21.90 4.80 4.34
C SER A 110 22.82 3.99 3.41
N PHE A 111 23.35 2.88 3.90
CA PHE A 111 24.17 1.97 3.10
C PHE A 111 23.36 1.29 1.99
N VAL A 112 22.20 0.73 2.34
CA VAL A 112 21.38 -0.09 1.43
C VAL A 112 20.62 0.80 0.44
N HIS A 113 19.84 1.77 0.92
CA HIS A 113 19.03 2.63 0.06
C HIS A 113 19.83 3.77 -0.55
N GLY A 114 20.85 4.28 0.14
CA GLY A 114 21.71 5.37 -0.39
C GLY A 114 22.44 5.01 -1.68
N ARG A 115 22.70 3.72 -1.93
CA ARG A 115 23.41 3.20 -3.12
C ARG A 115 22.48 2.75 -4.26
N LEU A 116 21.15 2.91 -4.13
CA LEU A 116 20.21 2.49 -5.15
C LEU A 116 20.35 3.30 -6.45
N PRO A 117 20.12 2.66 -7.62
CA PRO A 117 20.23 3.30 -8.91
C PRO A 117 18.99 4.17 -9.24
N TYR A 118 18.73 5.19 -8.45
CA TYR A 118 17.56 6.08 -8.61
C TYR A 118 17.47 6.76 -9.99
N VAL A 119 18.60 6.82 -10.72
CA VAL A 119 18.64 7.33 -12.10
C VAL A 119 17.72 6.55 -13.05
N ASN A 120 17.37 5.31 -12.70
CA ASN A 120 16.47 4.46 -13.45
C ASN A 120 15.00 4.88 -13.29
N LEU A 121 14.65 5.55 -12.19
CA LEU A 121 13.32 6.09 -11.99
C LEU A 121 13.10 7.34 -12.84
N LYS A 122 11.88 7.52 -13.31
CA LYS A 122 11.47 8.69 -14.09
C LYS A 122 10.16 9.25 -13.56
N PRO A 123 9.91 10.55 -13.70
CA PRO A 123 8.60 11.11 -13.40
C PRO A 123 7.48 10.40 -14.18
N ASP A 124 6.38 10.13 -13.50
CA ASP A 124 5.21 9.46 -14.08
C ASP A 124 3.97 10.38 -14.07
N PRO A 125 3.84 11.25 -15.07
CA PRO A 125 2.72 12.18 -15.14
C PRO A 125 1.38 11.48 -15.42
N VAL A 126 1.39 10.27 -15.96
CA VAL A 126 0.17 9.48 -16.20
C VAL A 126 -0.37 8.95 -14.88
N LEU A 127 0.49 8.30 -14.08
CA LEU A 127 0.15 7.83 -12.75
C LEU A 127 -0.26 9.01 -11.84
N ARG A 128 0.49 10.12 -11.89
CA ARG A 128 0.14 11.34 -11.15
C ARG A 128 -1.27 11.82 -11.47
N LYS A 129 -1.58 11.98 -12.76
CA LYS A 129 -2.92 12.43 -13.20
C LYS A 129 -4.01 11.48 -12.72
N MET A 130 -3.77 10.18 -12.79
CA MET A 130 -4.68 9.15 -12.31
C MET A 130 -4.90 9.26 -10.80
N LEU A 131 -3.83 9.33 -10.00
CA LEU A 131 -3.94 9.44 -8.53
C LEU A 131 -4.66 10.72 -8.10
N MET A 132 -4.39 11.85 -8.77
CA MET A 132 -5.05 13.14 -8.49
C MET A 132 -6.55 13.13 -8.86
N SER A 133 -6.98 12.29 -9.79
CA SER A 133 -8.40 12.16 -10.16
C SER A 133 -9.20 11.25 -9.22
N LEU A 134 -8.56 10.55 -8.29
CA LEU A 134 -9.22 9.67 -7.33
C LEU A 134 -9.65 10.45 -6.09
N PRO A 135 -10.96 10.48 -5.76
CA PRO A 135 -11.52 11.32 -4.67
C PRO A 135 -11.36 10.67 -3.28
N TYR A 136 -10.37 9.83 -3.09
CA TYR A 136 -10.13 9.10 -1.85
C TYR A 136 -8.91 9.64 -1.12
N ARG A 137 -8.86 9.43 0.19
CA ARG A 137 -7.62 9.52 0.95
C ARG A 137 -6.61 8.54 0.36
N LYS A 138 -5.35 8.94 0.22
CA LYS A 138 -4.26 8.11 -0.32
C LYS A 138 -3.08 8.17 0.62
N LEU A 139 -2.59 6.99 1.03
CA LEU A 139 -1.48 6.85 1.95
C LEU A 139 -0.46 5.85 1.38
N ILE A 140 0.82 6.09 1.67
CA ILE A 140 1.87 5.12 1.43
C ILE A 140 2.04 4.24 2.67
N PHE A 141 2.25 2.93 2.45
CA PHE A 141 2.62 1.96 3.48
C PHE A 141 3.76 1.07 2.99
N THR A 142 4.98 1.45 3.31
CA THR A 142 6.21 0.78 2.87
C THR A 142 7.00 0.18 4.03
N ASN A 143 7.78 -0.88 3.75
CA ASN A 143 8.80 -1.40 4.67
C ASN A 143 10.12 -0.61 4.62
N ALA A 144 10.28 0.28 3.64
CA ALA A 144 11.46 1.13 3.51
C ALA A 144 11.48 2.24 4.55
N ASP A 145 12.63 2.90 4.69
CA ASP A 145 12.81 4.08 5.53
C ASP A 145 12.20 5.34 4.88
N LYS A 146 12.00 6.37 5.69
CA LYS A 146 11.41 7.65 5.29
C LYS A 146 12.21 8.35 4.19
N VAL A 147 13.54 8.31 4.27
CA VAL A 147 14.42 9.00 3.30
C VAL A 147 14.26 8.39 1.90
N HIS A 148 14.28 7.06 1.81
CA HIS A 148 14.02 6.35 0.55
C HIS A 148 12.62 6.66 0.01
N ALA A 149 11.60 6.60 0.85
CA ALA A 149 10.22 6.83 0.44
C ALA A 149 10.02 8.24 -0.13
N LEU A 150 10.48 9.27 0.57
CA LEU A 150 10.39 10.66 0.11
C LEU A 150 11.17 10.88 -1.19
N LYS A 151 12.40 10.35 -1.28
CA LYS A 151 13.24 10.48 -2.48
C LYS A 151 12.59 9.83 -3.70
N THR A 152 12.04 8.63 -3.53
CA THR A 152 11.36 7.89 -4.59
C THR A 152 10.12 8.65 -5.08
N LEU A 153 9.24 9.09 -4.17
CA LEU A 153 8.04 9.86 -4.52
C LEU A 153 8.40 11.16 -5.25
N ASN A 154 9.44 11.88 -4.80
CA ASN A 154 9.90 13.10 -5.46
C ASN A 154 10.38 12.84 -6.89
N ILE A 155 11.18 11.79 -7.11
CA ILE A 155 11.66 11.45 -8.47
C ILE A 155 10.51 11.04 -9.39
N LEU A 156 9.51 10.35 -8.87
CA LEU A 156 8.31 9.97 -9.62
C LEU A 156 7.36 11.16 -9.84
N GLY A 157 7.55 12.27 -9.11
CA GLY A 157 6.67 13.45 -9.13
C GLY A 157 5.31 13.17 -8.49
N LEU A 158 5.28 12.37 -7.43
CA LEU A 158 4.07 11.89 -6.75
C LEU A 158 3.96 12.36 -5.29
N GLU A 159 4.85 13.21 -4.81
CA GLU A 159 4.96 13.61 -3.40
C GLU A 159 3.69 14.23 -2.82
N ASP A 160 2.95 14.98 -3.64
CA ASP A 160 1.70 15.64 -3.25
C ASP A 160 0.42 14.85 -3.59
N CYS A 161 0.58 13.61 -4.10
CA CYS A 161 -0.55 12.71 -4.34
C CYS A 161 -1.04 11.99 -3.07
N PHE A 162 -0.25 12.00 -1.99
CA PHE A 162 -0.49 11.24 -0.78
C PHE A 162 -0.57 12.13 0.45
N GLU A 163 -1.49 11.81 1.38
CA GLU A 163 -1.67 12.53 2.64
C GLU A 163 -0.55 12.25 3.64
N GLY A 164 0.10 11.08 3.53
CA GLY A 164 1.15 10.68 4.45
C GLY A 164 1.82 9.37 4.08
N ILE A 165 2.89 9.07 4.81
CA ILE A 165 3.73 7.89 4.62
C ILE A 165 3.84 7.12 5.93
N ILE A 166 3.46 5.85 5.91
CA ILE A 166 3.73 4.89 6.98
C ILE A 166 4.93 4.07 6.51
N CYS A 167 6.07 4.30 7.15
CA CYS A 167 7.36 3.73 6.79
C CYS A 167 8.00 2.98 7.96
N PHE A 168 9.23 2.55 7.82
CA PHE A 168 9.96 1.82 8.85
C PHE A 168 9.94 2.55 10.21
N GLU A 169 10.29 3.83 10.26
CA GLU A 169 10.37 4.63 11.49
C GLU A 169 9.01 4.83 12.13
N THR A 170 7.93 4.88 11.33
CA THR A 170 6.56 5.00 11.83
C THR A 170 6.15 3.78 12.65
N LEU A 171 6.54 2.58 12.20
CA LEU A 171 6.23 1.32 12.87
C LEU A 171 7.24 0.94 13.96
N ASN A 172 8.46 1.45 13.87
CA ASN A 172 9.59 1.13 14.76
C ASN A 172 10.20 2.40 15.37
N PRO A 173 9.43 3.20 16.13
CA PRO A 173 9.93 4.44 16.69
C PRO A 173 11.08 4.16 17.66
N ILE A 174 12.26 4.71 17.37
CA ILE A 174 13.40 4.66 18.26
C ILE A 174 13.11 5.64 19.39
N HIS A 175 13.01 5.17 20.63
CA HIS A 175 13.00 6.02 21.79
C HIS A 175 14.39 6.66 21.95
N ARG A 176 14.64 7.76 21.29
CA ARG A 176 15.81 8.61 21.54
C ARG A 176 15.68 9.17 22.96
N SER A 177 16.44 8.61 23.89
CA SER A 177 16.67 9.23 25.18
C SER A 177 17.39 10.54 24.94
N SER A 178 16.69 11.67 25.12
CA SER A 178 17.21 13.02 25.29
C SER A 178 18.32 13.51 24.32
N VAL A 179 17.93 13.94 23.13
CA VAL A 179 18.53 15.09 22.46
C VAL A 179 17.38 15.84 21.76
N SER A 180 17.39 17.15 21.87
CA SER A 180 16.38 18.12 21.40
C SER A 180 15.69 17.72 20.09
N VAL A 181 14.40 17.45 20.20
CA VAL A 181 13.50 17.25 19.06
C VAL A 181 13.05 18.66 18.62
N ASP A 182 13.26 19.02 17.37
CA ASP A 182 12.58 20.15 16.77
C ASP A 182 11.08 19.85 16.77
N GLU A 183 10.27 20.79 17.28
CA GLU A 183 8.85 20.59 17.62
C GLU A 183 7.95 20.36 16.39
N ASP A 184 8.44 20.57 15.19
CA ASP A 184 7.65 20.50 13.94
C ASP A 184 7.28 19.07 13.49
N ASP A 185 7.98 18.03 13.98
CA ASP A 185 7.71 16.63 13.60
C ASP A 185 6.62 15.93 14.46
N ILE A 186 6.11 16.58 15.51
CA ILE A 186 5.22 15.97 16.50
C ILE A 186 3.72 16.17 16.15
N GLU A 187 3.39 17.17 15.36
CA GLU A 187 1.99 17.57 15.12
C GLU A 187 1.19 16.58 14.25
N PHE A 188 1.89 15.75 13.47
CA PHE A 188 1.24 14.76 12.57
C PHE A 188 0.81 13.43 13.25
N LEU A 189 1.33 13.06 14.41
CA LEU A 189 1.18 11.70 14.95
C LEU A 189 0.19 11.54 16.12
N GLY A 190 -0.37 12.61 16.71
CA GLY A 190 -1.44 12.53 17.73
C GLY A 190 -1.22 11.58 18.93
N LEU A 191 0.03 11.22 19.24
CA LEU A 191 0.37 10.25 20.29
C LEU A 191 0.66 10.95 21.62
N THR A 192 -0.32 11.00 22.49
CA THR A 192 -0.13 11.33 23.91
C THR A 192 0.68 10.26 24.62
N ARG A 193 1.73 10.73 25.27
CA ARG A 193 2.75 10.04 26.01
C ARG A 193 2.20 9.37 27.28
N THR A 194 2.28 8.04 27.40
CA THR A 194 2.36 7.36 28.71
C THR A 194 3.09 6.02 28.56
N THR A 195 4.32 5.90 29.07
CA THR A 195 4.78 4.88 30.02
C THR A 195 6.30 4.98 30.26
N LYS A 196 6.69 4.73 31.51
CA LYS A 196 8.07 4.83 32.02
C LYS A 196 8.99 3.72 31.49
N PRO A 197 10.28 4.00 31.24
CA PRO A 197 11.24 2.96 30.90
C PRO A 197 11.74 2.22 32.15
N THR A 198 11.70 0.90 32.10
CA THR A 198 12.47 0.05 32.97
C THR A 198 13.81 -0.24 32.28
N SER A 199 14.88 0.31 32.85
CA SER A 199 16.24 0.00 32.47
C SER A 199 16.63 -1.40 32.95
N SER A 200 17.05 -2.28 32.04
CA SER A 200 17.86 -3.44 32.41
C SER A 200 19.05 -3.53 31.46
N ASN A 201 20.17 -2.96 31.89
CA ASN A 201 21.49 -3.27 31.36
C ASN A 201 21.83 -4.72 31.68
N SER A 202 21.93 -5.57 30.70
CA SER A 202 22.76 -6.79 30.76
C SER A 202 23.36 -6.99 29.36
N ALA A 203 24.62 -6.58 29.21
CA ALA A 203 25.46 -6.97 28.11
C ALA A 203 25.74 -8.49 28.23
N SER A 204 24.86 -9.31 27.68
CA SER A 204 25.16 -10.69 27.36
C SER A 204 25.60 -10.72 25.92
N SER A 205 26.78 -11.27 25.58
CA SER A 205 27.18 -11.65 24.24
C SER A 205 26.12 -12.63 23.72
N SER A 206 25.09 -12.11 23.06
CA SER A 206 24.06 -12.93 22.46
C SER A 206 24.71 -13.71 21.31
N GLN A 207 24.73 -15.03 21.43
CA GLN A 207 25.22 -15.91 20.37
C GLN A 207 24.35 -15.72 19.14
N ILE A 208 24.96 -15.44 17.98
CA ILE A 208 24.24 -15.32 16.69
C ILE A 208 23.57 -16.66 16.40
N PHE A 209 22.26 -16.64 16.12
CA PHE A 209 21.50 -17.84 15.76
C PHE A 209 21.78 -18.26 14.31
N ASP A 210 22.27 -19.48 14.11
CA ASP A 210 22.50 -20.01 12.76
C ASP A 210 21.20 -20.54 12.15
N ILE A 211 20.50 -19.66 11.43
CA ILE A 211 19.24 -19.99 10.74
C ILE A 211 19.47 -20.96 9.57
N ILE A 212 20.64 -20.93 8.93
CA ILE A 212 20.95 -21.81 7.79
C ILE A 212 21.02 -23.25 8.29
N ASP A 213 21.81 -23.50 9.32
CA ASP A 213 21.96 -24.83 9.91
C ASP A 213 20.64 -25.29 10.54
N HIS A 214 19.89 -24.38 11.19
CA HIS A 214 18.59 -24.71 11.76
C HIS A 214 17.60 -25.22 10.70
N LEU A 215 17.46 -24.52 9.57
CA LEU A 215 16.53 -24.89 8.51
C LEU A 215 17.02 -26.06 7.64
N ALA A 216 18.31 -26.39 7.68
CA ALA A 216 18.88 -27.56 6.99
C ALA A 216 18.58 -28.90 7.73
N GLN A 217 18.16 -28.86 8.98
CA GLN A 217 17.82 -30.05 9.75
C GLN A 217 16.52 -30.68 9.25
N THR A 218 16.49 -32.01 9.16
CA THR A 218 15.35 -32.81 8.65
C THR A 218 14.09 -32.65 9.48
N ASN A 219 14.24 -32.31 10.79
CA ASN A 219 13.16 -31.97 11.71
C ASN A 219 13.64 -30.82 12.60
N PRO A 220 13.48 -29.57 12.17
CA PRO A 220 13.87 -28.42 13.00
C PRO A 220 13.00 -28.39 14.25
N SER A 221 13.61 -28.74 15.40
CA SER A 221 12.93 -28.87 16.70
C SER A 221 12.80 -27.55 17.44
N GLY A 222 12.85 -26.42 16.76
CA GLY A 222 12.80 -25.11 17.38
C GLY A 222 11.98 -24.08 16.61
N ILE A 223 11.38 -23.16 17.36
CA ILE A 223 10.74 -21.97 16.80
C ILE A 223 11.84 -20.97 16.43
N LEU A 224 11.76 -20.38 15.23
CA LEU A 224 12.66 -19.30 14.83
C LEU A 224 12.61 -18.13 15.82
N PRO A 225 13.74 -17.45 16.11
CA PRO A 225 13.76 -16.27 16.96
C PRO A 225 12.78 -15.22 16.45
N LYS A 226 12.12 -14.52 17.36
CA LYS A 226 11.19 -13.44 16.97
C LYS A 226 11.98 -12.18 16.66
N SER A 227 11.59 -11.50 15.58
CA SER A 227 12.11 -10.18 15.27
C SER A 227 11.52 -9.12 16.21
N PRO A 228 12.33 -8.19 16.70
CA PRO A 228 11.79 -6.99 17.36
C PRO A 228 11.21 -5.99 16.36
N ILE A 229 11.47 -6.17 15.07
CA ILE A 229 11.07 -5.25 14.02
C ILE A 229 9.65 -5.55 13.56
N VAL A 230 8.84 -4.48 13.48
CA VAL A 230 7.46 -4.51 12.97
C VAL A 230 7.49 -4.12 11.49
N CYS A 231 7.13 -5.06 10.61
CA CYS A 231 7.12 -4.84 9.15
C CYS A 231 6.12 -5.78 8.47
N LYS A 232 5.69 -5.47 7.25
CA LYS A 232 4.96 -6.39 6.37
C LYS A 232 5.83 -7.64 6.10
N PRO A 233 5.25 -8.84 6.03
CA PRO A 233 3.85 -9.27 5.97
C PRO A 233 3.20 -9.56 7.33
N SER A 234 3.73 -9.05 8.44
CA SER A 234 3.11 -9.25 9.76
C SER A 234 1.72 -8.61 9.81
N GLU A 235 0.70 -9.38 10.21
CA GLU A 235 -0.65 -8.84 10.43
C GLU A 235 -0.64 -7.73 11.49
N ASN A 236 0.22 -7.86 12.52
CA ASN A 236 0.40 -6.82 13.53
C ASN A 236 0.92 -5.50 12.91
N ALA A 237 1.81 -5.56 11.91
CA ALA A 237 2.30 -4.36 11.22
C ALA A 237 1.17 -3.68 10.45
N ILE A 238 0.33 -4.45 9.75
CA ILE A 238 -0.82 -3.93 9.01
C ILE A 238 -1.85 -3.33 9.97
N GLN A 239 -2.20 -4.03 11.04
CA GLN A 239 -3.13 -3.54 12.07
C GLN A 239 -2.62 -2.25 12.73
N LEU A 240 -1.31 -2.17 13.02
CA LEU A 240 -0.70 -0.97 13.58
C LEU A 240 -0.76 0.20 12.59
N ALA A 241 -0.46 -0.03 11.31
CA ALA A 241 -0.56 0.97 10.26
C ALA A 241 -1.99 1.52 10.13
N LEU A 242 -2.99 0.64 10.09
CA LEU A 242 -4.40 1.01 10.05
C LEU A 242 -4.82 1.84 11.27
N LYS A 243 -4.33 1.45 12.46
CA LYS A 243 -4.60 2.17 13.71
C LYS A 243 -3.99 3.57 13.70
N ILE A 244 -2.71 3.71 13.29
CA ILE A 244 -2.02 5.00 13.19
C ILE A 244 -2.76 5.95 12.24
N ALA A 245 -3.16 5.44 11.07
CA ALA A 245 -3.86 6.22 10.06
C ALA A 245 -5.37 6.38 10.30
N ASN A 246 -5.90 5.79 11.39
CA ASN A 246 -7.33 5.74 11.71
C ASN A 246 -8.17 5.25 10.52
N LEU A 247 -7.85 4.04 10.02
CA LEU A 247 -8.49 3.42 8.88
C LEU A 247 -9.32 2.20 9.28
N ASP A 248 -10.50 2.06 8.66
CA ASP A 248 -11.30 0.83 8.71
C ASP A 248 -10.76 -0.16 7.66
N PRO A 249 -10.32 -1.37 8.05
CA PRO A 249 -9.83 -2.37 7.10
C PRO A 249 -10.85 -2.71 6.01
N HIS A 250 -12.15 -2.80 6.33
CA HIS A 250 -13.20 -3.15 5.38
C HIS A 250 -13.56 -2.01 4.41
N ARG A 251 -13.02 -0.82 4.64
CA ARG A 251 -13.19 0.37 3.80
C ARG A 251 -11.87 0.88 3.24
N THR A 252 -10.85 0.02 3.24
CA THR A 252 -9.52 0.34 2.72
C THR A 252 -9.15 -0.65 1.61
N LEU A 253 -8.72 -0.12 0.45
CA LEU A 253 -8.19 -0.88 -0.67
C LEU A 253 -6.67 -0.81 -0.66
N PHE A 254 -6.01 -1.96 -0.61
CA PHE A 254 -4.56 -2.08 -0.46
C PHE A 254 -3.89 -2.54 -1.75
N PHE A 255 -2.96 -1.75 -2.27
CA PHE A 255 -2.17 -2.00 -3.48
C PHE A 255 -0.76 -2.46 -3.09
N GLU A 256 -0.33 -3.60 -3.64
CA GLU A 256 0.90 -4.27 -3.19
C GLU A 256 1.40 -5.24 -4.26
N ASP A 257 2.71 -5.39 -4.43
CA ASP A 257 3.35 -6.34 -5.35
C ASP A 257 3.61 -7.72 -4.73
N SER A 258 3.78 -7.76 -3.40
CA SER A 258 4.10 -9.00 -2.67
C SER A 258 2.86 -9.82 -2.33
N VAL A 259 2.79 -11.04 -2.88
CA VAL A 259 1.73 -12.01 -2.56
C VAL A 259 1.58 -12.26 -1.05
N ARG A 260 2.68 -12.25 -0.29
CA ARG A 260 2.65 -12.45 1.18
C ARG A 260 1.98 -11.29 1.89
N ASN A 261 2.26 -10.07 1.45
CA ASN A 261 1.66 -8.86 2.01
C ASN A 261 0.16 -8.78 1.66
N ILE A 262 -0.20 -9.13 0.41
CA ILE A 262 -1.59 -9.27 -0.05
C ILE A 262 -2.38 -10.26 0.84
N GLN A 263 -1.82 -11.45 1.07
CA GLN A 263 -2.46 -12.46 1.90
C GLN A 263 -2.62 -12.00 3.35
N ALA A 264 -1.62 -11.31 3.91
CA ALA A 264 -1.70 -10.74 5.24
C ALA A 264 -2.73 -9.61 5.31
N GLY A 265 -2.77 -8.71 4.34
CA GLY A 265 -3.78 -7.67 4.22
C GLY A 265 -5.20 -8.24 4.17
N LYS A 266 -5.40 -9.29 3.38
CA LYS A 266 -6.70 -9.96 3.28
C LYS A 266 -7.15 -10.59 4.60
N ARG A 267 -6.22 -11.20 5.37
CA ARG A 267 -6.55 -11.74 6.70
C ARG A 267 -6.91 -10.67 7.73
N VAL A 268 -6.38 -9.47 7.58
CA VAL A 268 -6.74 -8.31 8.42
C VAL A 268 -8.08 -7.69 8.01
N GLY A 269 -8.60 -8.02 6.82
CA GLY A 269 -9.91 -7.55 6.33
C GLY A 269 -9.85 -6.49 5.23
N LEU A 270 -8.66 -6.20 4.71
CA LEU A 270 -8.49 -5.29 3.57
C LEU A 270 -9.04 -5.91 2.28
N ASP A 271 -9.59 -5.08 1.39
CA ASP A 271 -9.65 -5.43 -0.02
C ASP A 271 -8.27 -5.18 -0.66
N THR A 272 -7.89 -6.02 -1.63
CA THR A 272 -6.48 -6.10 -2.06
C THR A 272 -6.35 -6.09 -3.59
N VAL A 273 -5.32 -5.39 -4.07
CA VAL A 273 -4.93 -5.30 -5.48
C VAL A 273 -3.48 -5.74 -5.60
N LEU A 274 -3.24 -6.88 -6.20
CA LEU A 274 -1.90 -7.35 -6.51
C LEU A 274 -1.40 -6.64 -7.77
N ILE A 275 -0.22 -6.02 -7.69
CA ILE A 275 0.43 -5.33 -8.80
C ILE A 275 1.60 -6.17 -9.32
N GLY A 276 1.90 -6.06 -10.63
CA GLY A 276 3.02 -6.74 -11.28
C GLY A 276 2.64 -8.05 -11.99
N THR A 277 1.38 -8.48 -11.91
CA THR A 277 0.87 -9.66 -12.63
C THR A 277 -0.63 -9.58 -12.85
N SER A 278 -1.10 -10.11 -13.97
CA SER A 278 -2.54 -10.28 -14.24
C SER A 278 -3.11 -11.59 -13.66
N GLN A 279 -2.24 -12.46 -13.13
CA GLN A 279 -2.67 -13.72 -12.54
C GLN A 279 -3.17 -13.52 -11.11
N LYS A 280 -4.46 -13.79 -10.91
CA LYS A 280 -5.08 -13.71 -9.60
C LYS A 280 -4.58 -14.84 -8.70
N VAL A 281 -4.09 -14.48 -7.52
CA VAL A 281 -3.65 -15.41 -6.48
C VAL A 281 -4.62 -15.41 -5.30
N GLN A 282 -4.50 -16.42 -4.44
CA GLN A 282 -5.28 -16.47 -3.21
C GLN A 282 -4.97 -15.24 -2.33
N GLY A 283 -6.01 -14.53 -1.92
CA GLY A 283 -5.92 -13.32 -1.11
C GLY A 283 -5.96 -12.02 -1.91
N ALA A 284 -5.86 -12.07 -3.25
CA ALA A 284 -6.02 -10.90 -4.12
C ALA A 284 -7.46 -10.78 -4.63
N ASP A 285 -8.12 -9.65 -4.39
CA ASP A 285 -9.42 -9.35 -4.96
C ASP A 285 -9.27 -8.93 -6.43
N TYR A 286 -8.19 -8.21 -6.74
CA TYR A 286 -7.79 -7.81 -8.10
C TYR A 286 -6.32 -8.14 -8.34
N ALA A 287 -5.93 -8.30 -9.61
CA ALA A 287 -4.54 -8.48 -10.03
C ALA A 287 -4.30 -7.71 -11.32
N LEU A 288 -3.30 -6.84 -11.33
CA LEU A 288 -2.98 -5.91 -12.41
C LEU A 288 -1.50 -6.04 -12.79
N GLU A 289 -1.20 -6.10 -14.07
CA GLU A 289 0.20 -6.10 -14.55
C GLU A 289 0.93 -4.80 -14.20
N SER A 290 0.19 -3.69 -14.10
CA SER A 290 0.70 -2.38 -13.74
C SER A 290 -0.37 -1.59 -13.01
N ILE A 291 0.05 -0.70 -12.12
CA ILE A 291 -0.84 0.27 -11.48
C ILE A 291 -1.60 1.14 -12.51
N HIS A 292 -1.06 1.33 -13.71
CA HIS A 292 -1.70 2.07 -14.79
C HIS A 292 -2.95 1.39 -15.36
N ASN A 293 -3.14 0.09 -15.11
CA ASN A 293 -4.34 -0.64 -15.52
C ASN A 293 -5.53 -0.45 -14.55
N LEU A 294 -5.35 0.37 -13.50
CA LEU A 294 -6.37 0.58 -12.48
C LEU A 294 -7.71 1.11 -13.06
N PRO A 295 -7.73 2.09 -14.01
CA PRO A 295 -8.99 2.61 -14.53
C PRO A 295 -9.84 1.56 -15.27
N GLU A 296 -9.19 0.64 -16.00
CA GLU A 296 -9.89 -0.43 -16.70
C GLU A 296 -10.36 -1.54 -15.75
N ALA A 297 -9.59 -1.82 -14.70
CA ALA A 297 -9.85 -2.94 -13.80
C ALA A 297 -10.86 -2.62 -12.70
N ILE A 298 -10.87 -1.37 -12.20
CA ILE A 298 -11.74 -0.93 -11.11
C ILE A 298 -12.34 0.45 -11.43
N PRO A 299 -13.16 0.57 -12.50
CA PRO A 299 -13.75 1.84 -12.90
C PRO A 299 -14.64 2.47 -11.83
N ASP A 300 -15.22 1.66 -10.95
CA ASP A 300 -16.09 2.09 -9.84
C ASP A 300 -15.40 3.08 -8.89
N LEU A 301 -14.06 3.14 -8.87
CA LEU A 301 -13.32 4.12 -8.07
C LEU A 301 -13.55 5.56 -8.53
N TRP A 302 -14.00 5.79 -9.76
CA TRP A 302 -14.32 7.12 -10.29
C TRP A 302 -15.82 7.45 -10.27
N GLU A 303 -16.71 6.46 -10.09
CA GLU A 303 -18.15 6.68 -10.12
C GLU A 303 -18.67 7.47 -8.93
N ALA A 304 -17.93 7.52 -7.82
CA ALA A 304 -18.31 8.29 -6.63
C ALA A 304 -18.37 9.80 -6.91
N ASP A 305 -17.53 10.31 -7.80
CA ASP A 305 -17.47 11.74 -8.16
C ASP A 305 -18.60 12.14 -9.11
N LEU A 306 -18.94 11.29 -10.08
CA LEU A 306 -20.01 11.55 -11.04
C LEU A 306 -21.38 11.72 -10.35
N LYS A 307 -21.59 11.04 -9.24
CA LYS A 307 -22.83 11.13 -8.45
C LYS A 307 -22.91 12.41 -7.62
N SER A 308 -21.78 12.98 -7.21
CA SER A 308 -21.74 14.26 -6.47
C SER A 308 -21.94 15.48 -7.36
N GLU A 309 -21.46 15.48 -8.59
CA GLU A 309 -21.65 16.59 -9.55
C GLU A 309 -23.10 16.72 -10.01
N VAL A 310 -23.83 15.60 -10.19
CA VAL A 310 -25.23 15.61 -10.60
C VAL A 310 -26.15 16.26 -9.54
N VAL A 311 -25.79 16.19 -8.27
CA VAL A 311 -26.56 16.83 -7.18
C VAL A 311 -26.44 18.36 -7.21
N TYR A 312 -25.34 18.92 -7.70
CA TYR A 312 -25.15 20.38 -7.79
C TYR A 312 -25.81 21.02 -9.02
N THR A 313 -25.99 20.29 -10.12
CA THR A 313 -26.64 20.80 -11.33
C THR A 313 -28.17 20.83 -11.27
N GLY A 314 -28.79 20.11 -10.32
CA GLY A 314 -30.27 20.05 -10.15
C GLY A 314 -30.91 21.20 -9.36
N LYS A 315 -30.15 22.17 -8.86
CA LYS A 315 -30.68 23.30 -8.03
C LYS A 315 -30.81 24.64 -8.77
N LEU A 316 -30.64 24.70 -10.07
CA LEU A 316 -30.75 25.94 -10.87
C LEU A 316 -31.88 25.88 -11.88
N ALA A 317 -33.12 25.67 -11.45
CA ALA A 317 -34.32 26.01 -12.24
C ALA A 317 -35.53 26.16 -11.32
N VAL A 318 -35.58 27.26 -10.57
CA VAL A 318 -36.84 27.80 -10.08
C VAL A 318 -37.04 29.11 -10.80
N GLU A 319 -37.71 29.06 -11.96
CA GLU A 319 -38.28 30.26 -12.58
C GLU A 319 -39.42 30.78 -11.68
N THR A 320 -39.23 31.92 -11.05
CA THR A 320 -40.27 32.69 -10.43
C THR A 320 -40.99 33.46 -11.53
N THR A 321 -42.13 32.97 -11.99
CA THR A 321 -43.10 33.78 -12.76
C THR A 321 -43.69 34.83 -11.84
N VAL A 322 -43.31 36.09 -12.07
CA VAL A 322 -44.00 37.26 -11.50
C VAL A 322 -45.13 37.57 -12.45
N THR A 323 -46.37 37.34 -12.02
CA THR A 323 -47.57 37.88 -12.67
C THR A 323 -47.80 39.31 -12.18
N ALA A 324 -47.90 40.22 -13.15
CA ALA A 324 -48.28 41.60 -12.97
C ALA A 324 -49.78 41.73 -12.69
#